data_0cc6a8c930d550854b9a9d1f1c5aea5b
#
_entry.id   0cc6a8c930d550854b9a9d1f1c5aea5b
#
_cell.length_a   1.000
_cell.length_b   1.000
_cell.length_c   1.000
_cell.angle_alpha   90.00
_cell.angle_beta   90.00
_cell.angle_gamma   90.00
#
_symmetry.space_group_name_H-M   'P 1'
#
loop_
_entity.id
_entity.type
_entity.pdbx_description
1 polymer ?
#
loop_
_entity_poly.entity_id
_entity_poly.type
_entity_poly.pdbx_seq_one_letter_code
_entity_poly.pdbx_strand_id
1 'polypeptide(L)'
;MAVSAAALVVPLRAFAVGMERLADRLDPDARAALARRLADTVLDAGRGLPTVVVSSAPEVVEWARARDVDVIDDPGSLDTAAEVGRRWARDAGLQRVVVAHADLPDARSFDALTRDGEIGILCLVPDHRCDGTPVLSTPTDVDIRFAYGPGSFARHCREARRLGLGLRVVRAPELAFDVDLPSDLDRLASRTA
;
A
#
# COMPACT_ATOMS: atom_id res chain seq x y z
N MET A 1 16.47 20.97 0.45
CA MET A 1 16.07 19.54 0.51
C MET A 1 15.48 19.20 -0.84
N ALA A 2 15.97 18.15 -1.51
CA ALA A 2 15.36 17.67 -2.75
C ALA A 2 13.93 17.22 -2.41
N VAL A 3 12.95 17.75 -3.14
CA VAL A 3 11.56 17.28 -3.03
C VAL A 3 11.55 15.83 -3.53
N SER A 4 11.04 14.91 -2.73
CA SER A 4 10.90 13.50 -3.16
C SER A 4 10.09 13.49 -4.46
N ALA A 5 10.63 12.86 -5.51
CA ALA A 5 9.92 12.70 -6.77
C ALA A 5 8.81 11.64 -6.71
N ALA A 6 8.57 11.06 -5.54
CA ALA A 6 7.62 9.97 -5.31
C ALA A 6 6.59 10.34 -4.23
N ALA A 7 5.38 9.78 -4.36
CA ALA A 7 4.31 9.83 -3.37
C ALA A 7 4.00 8.45 -2.80
N LEU A 8 3.43 8.41 -1.58
CA LEU A 8 2.82 7.23 -1.00
C LEU A 8 1.28 7.33 -1.08
N VAL A 9 0.64 6.28 -1.55
CA VAL A 9 -0.81 6.11 -1.58
C VAL A 9 -1.17 4.91 -0.72
N VAL A 10 -2.04 5.11 0.26
CA VAL A 10 -2.50 4.06 1.18
C VAL A 10 -4.02 3.90 1.05
N PRO A 11 -4.50 2.97 0.23
CA PRO A 11 -5.91 2.59 0.21
C PRO A 11 -6.29 1.95 1.55
N LEU A 12 -7.31 2.48 2.20
CA LEU A 12 -7.72 2.00 3.52
C LEU A 12 -9.25 2.09 3.67
N ARG A 13 -9.89 0.95 3.78
CA ARG A 13 -11.31 0.87 4.12
C ARG A 13 -11.54 1.19 5.60
N ALA A 14 -12.78 1.15 6.04
CA ALA A 14 -13.12 1.34 7.45
C ALA A 14 -12.34 0.35 8.35
N PHE A 15 -11.78 0.83 9.44
CA PHE A 15 -11.07 -0.03 10.40
C PHE A 15 -11.96 -1.15 10.94
N ALA A 16 -13.23 -0.84 11.19
CA ALA A 16 -14.21 -1.81 11.71
C ALA A 16 -14.54 -2.94 10.72
N VAL A 17 -14.44 -2.68 9.41
CA VAL A 17 -14.73 -3.66 8.33
C VAL A 17 -13.47 -4.34 7.84
N GLY A 18 -12.30 -3.81 8.20
CA GLY A 18 -11.02 -4.42 7.83
C GLY A 18 -10.81 -5.78 8.50
N MET A 19 -9.99 -6.61 7.87
CA MET A 19 -9.54 -7.88 8.44
C MET A 19 -10.66 -8.88 8.78
N GLU A 20 -11.72 -8.96 7.97
CA GLU A 20 -12.85 -9.87 8.18
C GLU A 20 -12.43 -11.33 8.32
N ARG A 21 -11.36 -11.74 7.65
CA ARG A 21 -10.80 -13.11 7.74
C ARG A 21 -10.22 -13.45 9.11
N LEU A 22 -10.04 -12.44 9.97
CA LEU A 22 -9.59 -12.62 11.36
C LEU A 22 -10.75 -12.69 12.36
N ALA A 23 -12.01 -12.67 11.91
CA ALA A 23 -13.19 -12.61 12.78
C ALA A 23 -13.31 -13.81 13.74
N ASP A 24 -12.77 -14.96 13.39
CA ASP A 24 -12.75 -16.15 14.26
C ASP A 24 -11.72 -16.03 15.40
N ARG A 25 -10.80 -15.06 15.34
CA ARG A 25 -9.68 -14.90 16.29
C ARG A 25 -9.75 -13.58 17.07
N LEU A 26 -10.35 -12.55 16.48
CA LEU A 26 -10.42 -11.21 17.03
C LEU A 26 -11.84 -10.67 16.95
N ASP A 27 -12.31 -10.07 18.02
CA ASP A 27 -13.56 -9.31 18.01
C ASP A 27 -13.43 -8.02 17.14
N PRO A 28 -14.54 -7.35 16.82
CA PRO A 28 -14.52 -6.17 15.94
C PRO A 28 -13.61 -5.04 16.45
N ASP A 29 -13.60 -4.78 17.77
CA ASP A 29 -12.80 -3.70 18.35
C ASP A 29 -11.31 -4.04 18.30
N ALA A 30 -10.94 -5.28 18.58
CA ALA A 30 -9.57 -5.76 18.46
C ALA A 30 -9.07 -5.72 17.00
N ARG A 31 -9.94 -6.05 16.01
CA ARG A 31 -9.60 -5.93 14.59
C ARG A 31 -9.39 -4.49 14.18
N ALA A 32 -10.28 -3.59 14.60
CA ALA A 32 -10.16 -2.16 14.31
C ALA A 32 -8.88 -1.56 14.94
N ALA A 33 -8.56 -1.94 16.18
CA ALA A 33 -7.34 -1.51 16.85
C ALA A 33 -6.08 -2.04 16.15
N LEU A 34 -6.10 -3.30 15.68
CA LEU A 34 -5.01 -3.89 14.91
C LEU A 34 -4.83 -3.16 13.58
N ALA A 35 -5.90 -3.00 12.80
CA ALA A 35 -5.88 -2.30 11.51
C ALA A 35 -5.30 -0.88 11.63
N ARG A 36 -5.70 -0.15 12.68
CA ARG A 36 -5.18 1.19 12.95
C ARG A 36 -3.68 1.17 13.24
N ARG A 37 -3.21 0.25 14.09
CA ARG A 37 -1.76 0.14 14.39
C ARG A 37 -0.92 -0.20 13.17
N LEU A 38 -1.42 -1.10 12.31
CA LEU A 38 -0.72 -1.47 11.08
C LEU A 38 -0.68 -0.29 10.10
N ALA A 39 -1.79 0.43 9.95
CA ALA A 39 -1.83 1.65 9.14
C ALA A 39 -0.87 2.73 9.69
N ASP A 40 -0.75 2.88 11.02
CA ASP A 40 0.24 3.77 11.63
C ASP A 40 1.67 3.38 11.22
N THR A 41 1.99 2.07 11.25
CA THR A 41 3.30 1.56 10.82
C THR A 41 3.60 1.90 9.36
N VAL A 42 2.61 1.75 8.47
CA VAL A 42 2.77 2.06 7.04
C VAL A 42 2.97 3.57 6.82
N LEU A 43 2.21 4.43 7.50
CA LEU A 43 2.40 5.88 7.41
C LEU A 43 3.77 6.30 7.96
N ASP A 44 4.21 5.71 9.07
CA ASP A 44 5.53 5.97 9.64
C ASP A 44 6.66 5.56 8.69
N ALA A 45 6.52 4.44 7.99
CA ALA A 45 7.46 4.00 6.96
C ALA A 45 7.52 4.95 5.75
N GLY A 46 6.44 5.69 5.49
CA GLY A 46 6.32 6.69 4.43
C GLY A 46 6.78 8.10 4.82
N ARG A 47 7.34 8.30 6.00
CA ARG A 47 7.76 9.65 6.45
C ARG A 47 8.72 10.30 5.46
N GLY A 48 8.38 11.54 5.09
CA GLY A 48 9.15 12.32 4.10
C GLY A 48 8.65 12.18 2.67
N LEU A 49 7.70 11.28 2.41
CA LEU A 49 6.97 11.22 1.14
C LEU A 49 5.67 12.03 1.25
N PRO A 50 5.30 12.83 0.24
CA PRO A 50 3.93 13.27 0.09
C PRO A 50 3.00 12.05 0.15
N THR A 51 2.06 12.04 1.08
CA THR A 51 1.24 10.86 1.36
C THR A 51 -0.24 11.19 1.28
N VAL A 52 -1.02 10.28 0.69
CA VAL A 52 -2.48 10.35 0.67
C VAL A 52 -3.09 9.03 1.09
N VAL A 53 -4.11 9.10 1.93
CA VAL A 53 -4.98 7.98 2.28
C VAL A 53 -6.21 8.02 1.36
N VAL A 54 -6.58 6.89 0.78
CA VAL A 54 -7.81 6.78 -0.03
C VAL A 54 -8.86 6.05 0.79
N SER A 55 -9.85 6.81 1.26
CA SER A 55 -10.91 6.30 2.15
C SER A 55 -12.12 7.22 2.17
N SER A 56 -13.32 6.63 2.28
CA SER A 56 -14.58 7.35 2.57
C SER A 56 -15.13 7.05 3.98
N ALA A 57 -14.40 6.26 4.79
CA ALA A 57 -14.82 5.94 6.15
C ALA A 57 -14.50 7.11 7.11
N PRO A 58 -15.52 7.66 7.84
CA PRO A 58 -15.31 8.84 8.67
C PRO A 58 -14.19 8.70 9.70
N GLU A 59 -14.09 7.54 10.35
CA GLU A 59 -13.06 7.28 11.36
C GLU A 59 -11.64 7.19 10.75
N VAL A 60 -11.51 6.77 9.49
CA VAL A 60 -10.21 6.76 8.77
C VAL A 60 -9.87 8.18 8.34
N VAL A 61 -10.85 8.95 7.84
CA VAL A 61 -10.66 10.35 7.46
C VAL A 61 -10.20 11.19 8.66
N GLU A 62 -10.85 11.03 9.81
CA GLU A 62 -10.46 11.71 11.06
C GLU A 62 -9.06 11.29 11.51
N TRP A 63 -8.76 10.00 11.47
CA TRP A 63 -7.47 9.44 11.84
C TRP A 63 -6.33 9.96 10.94
N ALA A 64 -6.54 10.04 9.63
CA ALA A 64 -5.54 10.54 8.68
C ALA A 64 -5.29 12.06 8.87
N ARG A 65 -6.37 12.85 9.01
CA ARG A 65 -6.28 14.30 9.26
C ARG A 65 -5.57 14.64 10.56
N ALA A 66 -5.78 13.84 11.61
CA ALA A 66 -5.06 14.01 12.88
C ALA A 66 -3.54 13.76 12.77
N ARG A 67 -3.08 13.27 11.62
CA ARG A 67 -1.66 13.02 11.27
C ARG A 67 -1.15 13.94 10.16
N ASP A 68 -1.91 14.96 9.81
CA ASP A 68 -1.62 15.89 8.71
C ASP A 68 -1.43 15.14 7.36
N VAL A 69 -2.21 14.06 7.15
CA VAL A 69 -2.20 13.28 5.90
C VAL A 69 -3.44 13.62 5.08
N ASP A 70 -3.24 13.91 3.79
CA ASP A 70 -4.31 14.16 2.84
C ASP A 70 -5.21 12.94 2.67
N VAL A 71 -6.49 13.19 2.37
CA VAL A 71 -7.48 12.13 2.13
C VAL A 71 -8.22 12.37 0.83
N ILE A 72 -8.39 11.29 0.07
CA ILE A 72 -9.23 11.24 -1.15
C ILE A 72 -10.34 10.21 -0.92
N ASP A 73 -11.53 10.50 -1.44
CA ASP A 73 -12.67 9.57 -1.36
C ASP A 73 -12.37 8.24 -2.08
N ASP A 74 -12.73 7.14 -1.42
CA ASP A 74 -12.60 5.79 -2.00
C ASP A 74 -13.68 5.55 -3.06
N PRO A 75 -13.32 5.29 -4.33
CA PRO A 75 -14.26 4.99 -5.40
C PRO A 75 -14.84 3.56 -5.35
N GLY A 76 -14.53 2.77 -4.32
CA GLY A 76 -15.20 1.51 -4.00
C GLY A 76 -14.40 0.23 -4.28
N SER A 77 -13.23 0.30 -4.91
CA SER A 77 -12.35 -0.86 -5.08
C SER A 77 -10.88 -0.49 -4.88
N LEU A 78 -10.05 -1.48 -4.50
CA LEU A 78 -8.62 -1.26 -4.32
C LEU A 78 -7.93 -0.80 -5.63
N ASP A 79 -8.37 -1.34 -6.77
CA ASP A 79 -7.84 -0.94 -8.09
C ASP A 79 -8.14 0.52 -8.41
N THR A 80 -9.38 0.95 -8.19
CA THR A 80 -9.79 2.34 -8.42
C THR A 80 -9.21 3.29 -7.36
N ALA A 81 -9.03 2.84 -6.12
CA ALA A 81 -8.36 3.61 -5.08
C ALA A 81 -6.88 3.86 -5.43
N ALA A 82 -6.17 2.84 -5.92
CA ALA A 82 -4.81 3.00 -6.41
C ALA A 82 -4.72 3.97 -7.59
N GLU A 83 -5.70 3.92 -8.51
CA GLU A 83 -5.75 4.81 -9.67
C GLU A 83 -6.02 6.27 -9.29
N VAL A 84 -6.96 6.57 -8.39
CA VAL A 84 -7.18 7.95 -7.95
C VAL A 84 -5.98 8.51 -7.20
N GLY A 85 -5.30 7.68 -6.40
CA GLY A 85 -4.05 8.05 -5.74
C GLY A 85 -2.92 8.33 -6.74
N ARG A 86 -2.78 7.52 -7.81
CA ARG A 86 -1.81 7.77 -8.88
C ARG A 86 -2.09 9.10 -9.59
N ARG A 87 -3.36 9.39 -9.89
CA ARG A 87 -3.75 10.68 -10.50
C ARG A 87 -3.44 11.84 -9.59
N TRP A 88 -3.75 11.74 -8.31
CA TRP A 88 -3.41 12.76 -7.32
C TRP A 88 -1.89 13.04 -7.32
N ALA A 89 -1.06 12.01 -7.29
CA ALA A 89 0.39 12.16 -7.35
C ALA A 89 0.87 12.83 -8.64
N ARG A 90 0.30 12.43 -9.79
CA ARG A 90 0.60 13.04 -11.10
C ARG A 90 0.21 14.52 -11.13
N ASP A 91 -0.99 14.85 -10.65
CA ASP A 91 -1.52 16.21 -10.68
C ASP A 91 -0.76 17.13 -9.71
N ALA A 92 -0.12 16.56 -8.67
CA ALA A 92 0.85 17.22 -7.81
C ALA A 92 2.27 17.33 -8.43
N GLY A 93 2.47 16.88 -9.67
CA GLY A 93 3.76 16.95 -10.38
C GLY A 93 4.78 15.91 -9.93
N LEU A 94 4.38 14.90 -9.16
CA LEU A 94 5.26 13.84 -8.71
C LEU A 94 5.44 12.79 -9.81
N GLN A 95 6.66 12.30 -9.96
CA GLN A 95 7.02 11.41 -11.08
C GLN A 95 6.69 9.94 -10.83
N ARG A 96 6.58 9.56 -9.55
CA ARG A 96 6.37 8.17 -9.13
C ARG A 96 5.33 8.09 -8.01
N VAL A 97 4.60 6.99 -7.99
CA VAL A 97 3.70 6.65 -6.89
C VAL A 97 4.07 5.27 -6.33
N VAL A 98 4.05 5.17 -5.03
CA VAL A 98 4.08 3.90 -4.27
C VAL A 98 2.67 3.66 -3.74
N VAL A 99 2.03 2.57 -4.15
CA VAL A 99 0.77 2.11 -3.56
C VAL A 99 1.11 1.01 -2.58
N ALA A 100 0.80 1.21 -1.31
CA ALA A 100 1.06 0.25 -0.25
C ALA A 100 -0.23 -0.13 0.48
N HIS A 101 -0.40 -1.42 0.76
CA HIS A 101 -1.44 -1.90 1.65
C HIS A 101 -1.20 -1.38 3.08
N ALA A 102 -2.28 -1.23 3.85
CA ALA A 102 -2.22 -0.66 5.21
C ALA A 102 -1.96 -1.71 6.31
N ASP A 103 -1.70 -2.97 5.95
CA ASP A 103 -1.63 -4.13 6.84
C ASP A 103 -0.21 -4.75 6.95
N LEU A 104 0.83 -3.93 6.75
CA LEU A 104 2.24 -4.31 6.75
C LEU A 104 2.89 -4.04 8.13
N PRO A 105 2.99 -5.02 9.01
CA PRO A 105 3.45 -4.82 10.40
C PRO A 105 4.93 -4.47 10.51
N ASP A 106 5.73 -4.87 9.54
CA ASP A 106 7.19 -4.71 9.55
C ASP A 106 7.68 -3.56 8.67
N ALA A 107 6.77 -2.79 8.03
CA ALA A 107 7.14 -1.70 7.14
C ALA A 107 8.02 -0.67 7.87
N ARG A 108 9.15 -0.28 7.25
CA ARG A 108 10.13 0.67 7.83
C ARG A 108 10.49 1.80 6.88
N SER A 109 10.53 1.55 5.58
CA SER A 109 10.85 2.51 4.55
C SER A 109 10.37 2.01 3.19
N PHE A 110 10.07 2.95 2.29
CA PHE A 110 9.79 2.69 0.88
C PHE A 110 10.96 3.10 -0.04
N ASP A 111 12.13 3.43 0.49
CA ASP A 111 13.29 3.91 -0.28
C ASP A 111 13.70 2.96 -1.41
N ALA A 112 13.55 1.64 -1.16
CA ALA A 112 13.84 0.64 -2.18
C ALA A 112 12.93 0.74 -3.43
N LEU A 113 11.79 1.47 -3.34
CA LEU A 113 10.80 1.61 -4.42
C LEU A 113 10.74 3.04 -4.99
N THR A 114 11.50 3.98 -4.42
CA THR A 114 11.47 5.41 -4.76
C THR A 114 12.81 5.92 -5.31
N ARG A 115 13.68 5.01 -5.76
CA ARG A 115 15.03 5.38 -6.24
C ARG A 115 14.95 6.31 -7.44
N ASP A 116 15.80 7.32 -7.43
CA ASP A 116 15.97 8.24 -8.56
C ASP A 116 16.40 7.49 -9.82
N GLY A 117 15.91 7.95 -10.98
CA GLY A 117 16.29 7.40 -12.28
C GLY A 117 15.53 6.13 -12.71
N GLU A 118 14.54 5.66 -11.96
CA GLU A 118 13.70 4.52 -12.34
C GLU A 118 12.53 4.92 -13.29
N ILE A 119 12.85 5.76 -14.28
CA ILE A 119 11.91 6.13 -15.34
C ILE A 119 11.58 4.89 -16.15
N GLY A 120 10.28 4.64 -16.36
CA GLY A 120 9.83 3.50 -17.16
C GLY A 120 9.96 2.14 -16.48
N ILE A 121 10.09 2.09 -15.15
CA ILE A 121 10.19 0.84 -14.38
C ILE A 121 8.97 0.68 -13.46
N LEU A 122 8.30 -0.46 -13.53
CA LEU A 122 7.35 -0.93 -12.53
C LEU A 122 8.10 -1.74 -11.47
N CYS A 123 7.98 -1.34 -10.19
CA CYS A 123 8.57 -2.08 -9.07
C CYS A 123 7.46 -2.80 -8.30
N LEU A 124 7.66 -4.08 -8.00
CA LEU A 124 6.71 -4.92 -7.27
C LEU A 124 7.37 -5.56 -6.07
N VAL A 125 6.73 -5.50 -4.92
CA VAL A 125 7.02 -6.37 -3.78
C VAL A 125 5.96 -7.45 -3.78
N PRO A 126 6.31 -8.72 -4.05
CA PRO A 126 5.38 -9.82 -3.87
C PRO A 126 5.14 -10.07 -2.37
N ASP A 127 3.96 -10.57 -2.02
CA ASP A 127 3.73 -11.08 -0.68
C ASP A 127 4.62 -12.30 -0.41
N HIS A 128 4.65 -12.78 0.83
CA HIS A 128 5.46 -13.91 1.24
C HIS A 128 5.01 -15.24 0.60
N ARG A 129 3.84 -15.28 -0.05
CA ARG A 129 3.29 -16.41 -0.82
C ARG A 129 3.58 -16.28 -2.32
N CYS A 130 4.13 -15.14 -2.76
CA CYS A 130 4.34 -14.78 -4.18
C CYS A 130 3.04 -14.79 -5.01
N ASP A 131 1.88 -14.53 -4.39
CA ASP A 131 0.57 -14.44 -5.02
C ASP A 131 0.06 -12.99 -5.08
N GLY A 132 0.13 -12.28 -3.96
CA GLY A 132 -0.29 -10.89 -3.81
C GLY A 132 0.78 -9.87 -4.15
N THR A 133 0.39 -8.58 -4.11
CA THR A 133 1.27 -7.42 -4.33
C THR A 133 1.00 -6.40 -3.22
N PRO A 134 1.52 -6.57 -2.01
CA PRO A 134 1.30 -5.62 -0.92
C PRO A 134 1.86 -4.23 -1.21
N VAL A 135 2.92 -4.12 -2.01
CA VAL A 135 3.47 -2.82 -2.44
C VAL A 135 3.81 -2.84 -3.93
N LEU A 136 3.36 -1.79 -4.62
CA LEU A 136 3.65 -1.54 -6.03
C LEU A 136 4.15 -0.10 -6.19
N SER A 137 5.18 0.12 -6.99
CA SER A 137 5.60 1.47 -7.37
C SER A 137 5.71 1.61 -8.88
N THR A 138 5.13 2.68 -9.42
CA THR A 138 5.04 2.94 -10.87
C THR A 138 5.25 4.42 -11.19
N PRO A 139 5.71 4.77 -12.39
CA PRO A 139 5.62 6.14 -12.88
C PRO A 139 4.16 6.64 -12.87
N THR A 140 3.95 7.92 -12.64
CA THR A 140 2.60 8.51 -12.57
C THR A 140 1.99 8.81 -13.93
N ASP A 141 2.81 8.93 -14.97
CA ASP A 141 2.42 9.27 -16.34
C ASP A 141 2.02 8.08 -17.21
N VAL A 142 2.09 6.85 -16.67
CA VAL A 142 1.69 5.64 -17.40
C VAL A 142 0.22 5.28 -17.14
N ASP A 143 -0.45 4.72 -18.14
CA ASP A 143 -1.84 4.23 -18.04
C ASP A 143 -1.85 2.78 -17.55
N ILE A 144 -1.42 2.60 -16.29
CA ILE A 144 -1.40 1.30 -15.62
C ILE A 144 -2.81 0.86 -15.24
N ARG A 145 -3.09 -0.43 -15.44
CA ARG A 145 -4.29 -1.11 -14.94
C ARG A 145 -3.94 -1.83 -13.66
N PHE A 146 -4.32 -1.25 -12.53
CA PHE A 146 -4.20 -1.97 -11.26
C PHE A 146 -5.11 -3.20 -11.27
N ALA A 147 -4.66 -4.29 -10.68
CA ALA A 147 -5.36 -5.57 -10.70
C ALA A 147 -5.06 -6.36 -9.41
N TYR A 148 -5.48 -5.81 -8.28
CA TYR A 148 -5.30 -6.39 -6.94
C TYR A 148 -6.17 -7.64 -6.72
N GLY A 149 -5.97 -8.32 -5.59
CA GLY A 149 -6.62 -9.57 -5.24
C GLY A 149 -5.78 -10.81 -5.60
N PRO A 150 -6.33 -12.04 -5.45
CA PRO A 150 -5.60 -13.30 -5.66
C PRO A 150 -4.89 -13.33 -7.02
N GLY A 151 -3.60 -13.68 -7.05
CA GLY A 151 -2.79 -13.70 -8.28
C GLY A 151 -2.39 -12.30 -8.80
N SER A 152 -2.50 -11.25 -7.99
CA SER A 152 -2.19 -9.87 -8.42
C SER A 152 -0.74 -9.70 -8.84
N PHE A 153 0.20 -10.38 -8.21
CA PHE A 153 1.61 -10.31 -8.58
C PHE A 153 1.83 -10.69 -10.05
N ALA A 154 1.27 -11.83 -10.46
CA ALA A 154 1.37 -12.27 -11.86
C ALA A 154 0.64 -11.32 -12.83
N ARG A 155 -0.49 -10.72 -12.42
CA ARG A 155 -1.22 -9.74 -13.24
C ARG A 155 -0.42 -8.46 -13.43
N HIS A 156 0.16 -7.91 -12.37
CA HIS A 156 1.01 -6.72 -12.45
C HIS A 156 2.29 -6.96 -13.27
N CYS A 157 2.89 -8.16 -13.19
CA CYS A 157 4.01 -8.52 -14.08
C CYS A 157 3.60 -8.51 -15.57
N ARG A 158 2.38 -8.99 -15.90
CA ARG A 158 1.86 -8.91 -17.27
C ARG A 158 1.57 -7.48 -17.70
N GLU A 159 1.10 -6.66 -16.78
CA GLU A 159 0.80 -5.25 -17.02
C GLU A 159 2.07 -4.44 -17.34
N ALA A 160 3.18 -4.70 -16.64
CA ALA A 160 4.48 -4.12 -17.00
C ALA A 160 4.85 -4.41 -18.45
N ARG A 161 4.70 -5.67 -18.89
CA ARG A 161 4.96 -6.08 -20.27
C ARG A 161 4.03 -5.38 -21.26
N ARG A 162 2.72 -5.28 -20.94
CA ARG A 162 1.74 -4.58 -21.80
C ARG A 162 2.12 -3.12 -22.04
N LEU A 163 2.66 -2.47 -21.02
CA LEU A 163 3.07 -1.06 -21.06
C LEU A 163 4.49 -0.86 -21.60
N GLY A 164 5.23 -1.92 -21.89
CA GLY A 164 6.64 -1.81 -22.28
C GLY A 164 7.55 -1.29 -21.16
N LEU A 165 7.12 -1.40 -19.91
CA LEU A 165 7.92 -0.99 -18.75
C LEU A 165 8.95 -2.05 -18.39
N GLY A 166 10.11 -1.61 -17.89
CA GLY A 166 11.00 -2.48 -17.15
C GLY A 166 10.28 -3.00 -15.89
N LEU A 167 10.59 -4.23 -15.50
CA LEU A 167 10.05 -4.84 -14.28
C LEU A 167 11.16 -5.08 -13.26
N ARG A 168 10.98 -4.55 -12.06
CA ARG A 168 11.85 -4.83 -10.91
C ARG A 168 11.06 -5.47 -9.78
N VAL A 169 11.37 -6.72 -9.47
CA VAL A 169 10.85 -7.40 -8.28
C VAL A 169 11.77 -7.08 -7.11
N VAL A 170 11.24 -6.38 -6.12
CA VAL A 170 11.97 -5.93 -4.93
C VAL A 170 11.81 -6.96 -3.83
N ARG A 171 12.90 -7.53 -3.39
CA ARG A 171 12.93 -8.43 -2.23
C ARG A 171 13.09 -7.59 -0.97
N ALA A 172 11.96 -7.23 -0.36
CA ALA A 172 11.87 -6.46 0.88
C ALA A 172 10.99 -7.25 1.87
N PRO A 173 11.59 -8.14 2.68
CA PRO A 173 10.83 -8.99 3.60
C PRO A 173 9.94 -8.20 4.57
N GLU A 174 10.34 -6.98 4.92
CA GLU A 174 9.60 -6.04 5.76
C GLU A 174 8.35 -5.46 5.08
N LEU A 175 8.27 -5.51 3.76
CA LEU A 175 7.13 -5.06 2.96
C LEU A 175 6.33 -6.23 2.34
N ALA A 176 6.81 -7.46 2.51
CA ALA A 176 6.24 -8.66 1.90
C ALA A 176 5.28 -9.42 2.82
N PHE A 177 5.24 -9.06 4.10
CA PHE A 177 4.38 -9.70 5.10
C PHE A 177 3.18 -8.79 5.40
N ASP A 178 2.02 -9.19 4.92
CA ASP A 178 0.71 -8.63 5.22
C ASP A 178 -0.02 -9.51 6.24
N VAL A 179 -0.85 -8.91 7.09
CA VAL A 179 -1.67 -9.62 8.08
C VAL A 179 -3.08 -9.77 7.52
N ASP A 180 -3.37 -10.94 6.95
CA ASP A 180 -4.65 -11.22 6.29
C ASP A 180 -5.36 -12.47 6.84
N LEU A 181 -4.62 -13.47 7.29
CA LEU A 181 -5.15 -14.77 7.75
C LEU A 181 -4.86 -15.00 9.24
N PRO A 182 -5.64 -15.87 9.93
CA PRO A 182 -5.37 -16.26 11.32
C PRO A 182 -3.93 -16.72 11.58
N SER A 183 -3.31 -17.43 10.63
CA SER A 183 -1.90 -17.84 10.71
C SER A 183 -0.92 -16.66 10.71
N ASP A 184 -1.29 -15.52 10.16
CA ASP A 184 -0.44 -14.34 10.14
C ASP A 184 -0.41 -13.68 11.52
N LEU A 185 -1.49 -13.79 12.32
CA LEU A 185 -1.50 -13.37 13.73
C LEU A 185 -0.51 -14.18 14.57
N ASP A 186 -0.47 -15.50 14.39
CA ASP A 186 0.46 -16.38 15.13
C ASP A 186 1.91 -16.02 14.77
N ARG A 187 2.16 -15.74 13.49
CA ARG A 187 3.46 -15.27 13.01
C ARG A 187 3.82 -13.88 13.55
N LEU A 188 2.85 -12.96 13.64
CA LEU A 188 3.05 -11.63 14.21
C LEU A 188 3.41 -11.73 15.70
N ALA A 189 2.68 -12.55 16.47
CA ALA A 189 2.94 -12.76 17.89
C ALA A 189 4.34 -13.35 18.16
N SER A 190 4.80 -14.28 17.32
CA SER A 190 6.13 -14.91 17.46
C SER A 190 7.31 -13.97 17.19
N ARG A 191 7.08 -12.80 16.58
CA ARG A 191 8.11 -11.79 16.27
C ARG A 191 8.26 -10.73 17.35
N THR A 192 7.26 -10.63 18.24
CA THR A 192 7.23 -9.67 19.36
C THR A 192 7.67 -10.29 20.68
N ALA A 193 7.88 -11.60 20.73
CA ALA A 193 8.38 -12.36 21.88
C ALA A 193 9.90 -12.53 21.81
#